data_729d927b4ac7d3fbce79adedc5890667
#
_entry.id   729d927b4ac7d3fbce79adedc5890667
#
_cell.length_a   1.000
_cell.length_b   1.000
_cell.length_c   1.000
_cell.angle_alpha   90.00
_cell.angle_beta   90.00
_cell.angle_gamma   90.00
#
_symmetry.space_group_name_H-M   'P 1'
#
loop_
_entity.id
_entity.type
_entity.pdbx_description
1 polymer ?
#
loop_
_entity_poly.entity_id
_entity_poly.type
_entity_poly.pdbx_seq_one_letter_code
_entity_poly.pdbx_strand_id
1 'polypeptide(L)'
;VYTKSPTGDFKWGIIKQSMINKDVIVSPLYGIFIPKSYAFGFVLDAYFSSSVRAHNYLITQIRKGAKNTINITNEVFLEKEIFLPTSEEEARKIQACVELLDKQIQLEKDKLEAIKQVKKGLLQQMFV
;
A
#
# COMPACT_ATOMS: atom_id res chain seq x y z
N VAL A 1 6.49 -3.33 -5.78
CA VAL A 1 6.90 -2.15 -6.58
C VAL A 1 7.06 -0.95 -5.66
N TYR A 2 8.18 -0.27 -5.76
CA TYR A 2 8.44 1.00 -5.09
C TYR A 2 8.45 2.15 -6.10
N THR A 3 7.56 3.11 -5.90
CA THR A 3 7.46 4.32 -6.74
C THR A 3 8.25 5.44 -6.08
N LYS A 4 9.33 5.89 -6.70
CA LYS A 4 10.24 6.93 -6.19
C LYS A 4 9.70 8.35 -6.42
N SER A 5 8.40 8.54 -6.16
CA SER A 5 7.74 9.85 -6.31
C SER A 5 6.91 10.16 -5.08
N PRO A 6 7.08 11.33 -4.45
CA PRO A 6 6.27 11.71 -3.31
C PRO A 6 4.80 11.86 -3.72
N THR A 7 3.88 11.39 -2.86
CA THR A 7 2.44 11.43 -3.11
C THR A 7 1.70 11.59 -1.79
N GLY A 8 0.93 12.64 -1.60
CA GLY A 8 0.14 12.86 -0.39
C GLY A 8 0.96 12.67 0.89
N ASP A 9 0.54 11.76 1.76
CA ASP A 9 1.20 11.47 3.04
C ASP A 9 2.53 10.68 2.90
N PHE A 10 2.82 10.17 1.70
CA PHE A 10 4.01 9.38 1.41
C PHE A 10 5.12 10.24 0.82
N LYS A 11 5.84 10.96 1.66
CA LYS A 11 6.91 11.91 1.27
C LYS A 11 8.06 11.28 0.48
N TRP A 12 8.30 9.97 0.64
CA TRP A 12 9.43 9.25 0.04
C TRP A 12 8.99 8.20 -0.97
N GLY A 13 7.74 8.28 -1.42
CA GLY A 13 7.16 7.37 -2.39
C GLY A 13 6.32 6.27 -1.78
N ILE A 14 5.72 5.47 -2.62
CA ILE A 14 4.75 4.43 -2.28
C ILE A 14 5.34 3.06 -2.58
N ILE A 15 5.19 2.13 -1.64
CA ILE A 15 5.53 0.72 -1.82
C ILE A 15 4.23 -0.05 -1.91
N LYS A 16 4.01 -0.78 -3.01
CA LYS A 16 2.77 -1.51 -3.29
C LYS A 16 3.04 -2.84 -3.97
N GLN A 17 2.22 -3.85 -3.66
CA GLN A 17 2.19 -5.07 -4.44
C GLN A 17 1.53 -4.80 -5.80
N SER A 18 2.16 -5.26 -6.89
CA SER A 18 1.52 -5.20 -8.21
C SER A 18 0.45 -6.28 -8.32
N MET A 19 -0.73 -5.88 -8.77
CA MET A 19 -1.85 -6.78 -9.09
C MET A 19 -1.94 -7.07 -10.59
N ILE A 20 -0.96 -6.59 -11.37
CA ILE A 20 -0.93 -6.78 -12.82
C ILE A 20 -0.36 -8.17 -13.12
N ASN A 21 -1.16 -9.01 -13.77
CA ASN A 21 -0.77 -10.38 -14.15
C ASN A 21 -0.42 -10.48 -15.64
N LYS A 22 0.42 -9.57 -16.11
CA LYS A 22 0.96 -9.56 -17.49
C LYS A 22 2.26 -8.78 -17.53
N ASP A 23 3.06 -9.01 -18.55
CA ASP A 23 4.28 -8.26 -18.78
C ASP A 23 3.99 -6.79 -19.05
N VAL A 24 4.68 -5.91 -18.34
CA VAL A 24 4.55 -4.47 -18.48
C VAL A 24 5.92 -3.79 -18.48
N ILE A 25 6.02 -2.71 -19.21
CA ILE A 25 7.19 -1.84 -19.20
C ILE A 25 6.92 -0.73 -18.18
N VAL A 26 7.85 -0.50 -17.28
CA VAL A 26 7.75 0.54 -16.25
C VAL A 26 8.89 1.54 -16.37
N SER A 27 8.66 2.76 -15.90
CA SER A 27 9.67 3.80 -15.85
C SER A 27 10.84 3.44 -14.91
N PRO A 28 12.07 3.90 -15.16
CA PRO A 28 13.21 3.78 -14.23
C PRO A 28 12.96 4.39 -12.83
N LEU A 29 11.91 5.20 -12.69
CA LEU A 29 11.48 5.72 -11.39
C LEU A 29 10.85 4.67 -10.47
N TYR A 30 10.67 3.45 -10.95
CA TYR A 30 10.16 2.34 -10.15
C TYR A 30 11.28 1.39 -9.75
N GLY A 31 11.32 1.03 -8.47
CA GLY A 31 12.07 -0.15 -7.99
C GLY A 31 11.17 -1.38 -8.03
N ILE A 32 11.60 -2.43 -8.68
CA ILE A 32 10.86 -3.68 -8.79
C ILE A 32 11.56 -4.74 -7.95
N PHE A 33 10.79 -5.40 -7.10
CA PHE A 33 11.27 -6.46 -6.21
C PHE A 33 10.33 -7.65 -6.32
N ILE A 34 10.89 -8.84 -6.31
CA ILE A 34 10.13 -10.10 -6.35
C ILE A 34 10.08 -10.64 -4.91
N PRO A 35 8.91 -10.69 -4.27
CA PRO A 35 8.77 -11.30 -2.95
C PRO A 35 8.93 -12.84 -3.06
N LYS A 36 9.24 -13.49 -1.92
CA LYS A 36 9.37 -14.96 -1.85
C LYS A 36 8.09 -15.68 -2.28
N SER A 37 6.94 -15.08 -2.00
CA SER A 37 5.63 -15.57 -2.43
C SER A 37 4.63 -14.42 -2.49
N TYR A 38 3.44 -14.71 -3.03
CA TYR A 38 2.33 -13.76 -3.06
C TYR A 38 1.93 -13.30 -1.66
N ALA A 39 1.86 -14.20 -0.67
CA ALA A 39 1.51 -13.87 0.70
C ALA A 39 2.54 -12.94 1.36
N PHE A 40 3.84 -13.16 1.13
CA PHE A 40 4.87 -12.22 1.58
C PHE A 40 4.76 -10.85 0.91
N GLY A 41 4.45 -10.82 -0.38
CA GLY A 41 4.18 -9.57 -1.09
C GLY A 41 3.01 -8.80 -0.50
N PHE A 42 1.93 -9.50 -0.15
CA PHE A 42 0.76 -8.94 0.50
C PHE A 42 1.09 -8.37 1.89
N VAL A 43 1.83 -9.11 2.70
CA VAL A 43 2.27 -8.65 4.04
C VAL A 43 3.12 -7.38 3.93
N LEU A 44 4.03 -7.32 2.94
CA LEU A 44 4.83 -6.13 2.68
C LEU A 44 3.96 -4.94 2.25
N ASP A 45 2.97 -5.16 1.39
CA ASP A 45 2.00 -4.12 0.98
C ASP A 45 1.22 -3.60 2.19
N ALA A 46 0.68 -4.49 3.01
CA ALA A 46 -0.03 -4.13 4.23
C ALA A 46 0.88 -3.38 5.24
N TYR A 47 2.14 -3.78 5.39
CA TYR A 47 3.10 -3.10 6.25
C TYR A 47 3.36 -1.67 5.78
N PHE A 48 3.61 -1.48 4.49
CA PHE A 48 3.95 -0.19 3.90
C PHE A 48 2.73 0.68 3.53
N SER A 49 1.50 0.19 3.70
CA SER A 49 0.29 1.00 3.57
C SER A 49 0.21 2.11 4.62
N SER A 50 0.92 1.97 5.75
CA SER A 50 1.11 3.02 6.73
C SER A 50 2.17 4.02 6.26
N SER A 51 1.79 5.29 6.07
CA SER A 51 2.71 6.37 5.72
C SER A 51 3.83 6.56 6.75
N VAL A 52 3.54 6.33 8.02
CA VAL A 52 4.53 6.41 9.11
C VAL A 52 5.57 5.31 8.98
N ARG A 53 5.14 4.05 8.72
CA ARG A 53 6.08 2.93 8.53
C ARG A 53 6.92 3.11 7.28
N ALA A 54 6.31 3.50 6.18
CA ALA A 54 7.01 3.80 4.93
C ALA A 54 8.03 4.93 5.12
N HIS A 55 7.64 6.02 5.81
CA HIS A 55 8.54 7.12 6.13
C HIS A 55 9.73 6.66 6.98
N ASN A 56 9.48 5.96 8.08
CA ASN A 56 10.54 5.48 8.99
C ASN A 56 11.49 4.49 8.30
N TYR A 57 10.98 3.70 7.37
CA TYR A 57 11.81 2.79 6.58
C TYR A 57 12.72 3.54 5.61
N LEU A 58 12.19 4.50 4.89
CA LEU A 58 12.87 5.17 3.78
C LEU A 58 13.78 6.34 4.20
N ILE A 59 13.41 7.10 5.24
CA ILE A 59 14.07 8.37 5.59
C ILE A 59 15.59 8.25 5.79
N THR A 60 16.04 7.14 6.33
CA THR A 60 17.48 6.90 6.59
C THR A 60 18.25 6.43 5.37
N GLN A 61 17.56 5.98 4.34
CA GLN A 61 18.13 5.36 3.14
C GLN A 61 18.17 6.32 1.95
N ILE A 62 17.31 7.33 1.96
CA ILE A 62 17.18 8.27 0.85
C ILE A 62 18.23 9.36 0.97
N ARG A 63 19.03 9.50 -0.09
CA ARG A 63 19.89 10.66 -0.31
C ARG A 63 19.14 11.65 -1.20
N LYS A 64 19.00 12.89 -0.74
CA LYS A 64 18.44 13.96 -1.58
C LYS A 64 19.40 14.23 -2.73
N GLY A 65 18.96 13.96 -3.94
CA GLY A 65 19.65 14.35 -5.15
C GLY A 65 19.44 15.83 -5.49
N ALA A 66 20.08 16.29 -6.55
CA ALA A 66 19.82 17.61 -7.11
C ALA A 66 18.31 17.77 -7.44
N LYS A 67 17.74 18.92 -7.16
CA LYS A 67 16.31 19.24 -7.38
C LYS A 67 15.32 18.41 -6.57
N ASN A 68 15.68 18.01 -5.34
CA ASN A 68 14.81 17.20 -4.44
C ASN A 68 14.37 15.83 -5.02
N THR A 69 15.08 15.29 -5.98
CA THR A 69 14.80 13.94 -6.47
C THR A 69 15.12 12.89 -5.41
N ILE A 70 14.25 11.88 -5.31
CA ILE A 70 14.49 10.73 -4.45
C ILE A 70 15.52 9.84 -5.15
N ASN A 71 16.72 9.76 -4.60
CA ASN A 71 17.77 8.88 -5.11
C ASN A 71 17.99 7.73 -4.13
N ILE A 72 17.54 6.55 -4.53
CA ILE A 72 17.73 5.29 -3.79
C ILE A 72 17.92 4.17 -4.82
N THR A 73 18.98 3.38 -4.65
CA THR A 73 19.18 2.17 -5.45
C THR A 73 18.40 1.00 -4.85
N ASN A 74 18.21 -0.06 -5.63
CA ASN A 74 17.52 -1.25 -5.14
C ASN A 74 18.29 -1.93 -3.99
N GLU A 75 19.62 -1.90 -4.04
CA GLU A 75 20.50 -2.45 -3.00
C GLU A 75 20.29 -1.69 -1.68
N VAL A 76 20.38 -0.36 -1.73
CA VAL A 76 20.17 0.50 -0.54
C VAL A 76 18.77 0.34 0.00
N PHE A 77 17.75 0.20 -0.88
CA PHE A 77 16.39 -0.06 -0.43
C PHE A 77 16.26 -1.36 0.38
N LEU A 78 17.04 -2.39 0.07
CA LEU A 78 17.00 -3.69 0.74
C LEU A 78 17.92 -3.80 1.96
N GLU A 79 18.77 -2.81 2.25
CA GLU A 79 19.70 -2.85 3.39
C GLU A 79 19.01 -2.80 4.75
N LYS A 80 17.86 -2.16 4.84
CA LYS A 80 17.18 -1.99 6.11
C LYS A 80 16.32 -3.20 6.46
N GLU A 81 16.55 -3.71 7.66
CA GLU A 81 15.77 -4.83 8.19
C GLU A 81 14.36 -4.40 8.61
N ILE A 82 13.40 -5.29 8.38
CA ILE A 82 12.04 -5.21 8.87
C ILE A 82 11.62 -6.57 9.43
N PHE A 83 10.72 -6.57 10.39
CA PHE A 83 10.15 -7.80 10.91
C PHE A 83 9.09 -8.34 9.95
N LEU A 84 9.31 -9.54 9.48
CA LEU A 84 8.41 -10.27 8.58
C LEU A 84 8.05 -11.62 9.19
N PRO A 85 6.95 -12.25 8.73
CA PRO A 85 6.62 -13.62 9.09
C PRO A 85 7.80 -14.56 8.84
N THR A 86 7.98 -15.54 9.71
CA THR A 86 9.07 -16.51 9.59
C THR A 86 8.76 -17.63 8.59
N SER A 87 7.47 -17.88 8.36
CA SER A 87 6.99 -18.95 7.48
C SER A 87 5.92 -18.46 6.49
N GLU A 88 5.76 -19.21 5.41
CA GLU A 88 4.69 -19.01 4.44
C GLU A 88 3.31 -19.19 5.07
N GLU A 89 3.17 -20.12 6.01
CA GLU A 89 1.90 -20.34 6.71
C GLU A 89 1.49 -19.13 7.55
N GLU A 90 2.45 -18.54 8.28
CA GLU A 90 2.23 -17.31 9.04
C GLU A 90 1.85 -16.14 8.12
N ALA A 91 2.56 -15.98 6.99
CA ALA A 91 2.26 -14.96 6.00
C ALA A 91 0.83 -15.09 5.46
N ARG A 92 0.38 -16.31 5.14
CA ARG A 92 -1.00 -16.58 4.68
C ARG A 92 -2.06 -16.31 5.75
N LYS A 93 -1.78 -16.60 7.02
CA LYS A 93 -2.69 -16.28 8.12
C LYS A 93 -2.86 -14.76 8.27
N ILE A 94 -1.75 -14.02 8.18
CA ILE A 94 -1.79 -12.54 8.21
C ILE A 94 -2.57 -12.01 7.01
N GLN A 95 -2.29 -12.52 5.81
CA GLN A 95 -3.03 -12.15 4.59
C GLN A 95 -4.53 -12.35 4.77
N ALA A 96 -4.96 -13.55 5.18
CA ALA A 96 -6.37 -13.88 5.38
C ALA A 96 -7.05 -12.95 6.41
N CYS A 97 -6.35 -12.62 7.49
CA CYS A 97 -6.85 -11.70 8.50
C CYS A 97 -7.07 -10.29 7.95
N VAL A 98 -6.09 -9.76 7.22
CA VAL A 98 -6.18 -8.41 6.62
C VAL A 98 -7.28 -8.37 5.56
N GLU A 99 -7.36 -9.37 4.67
CA GLU A 99 -8.42 -9.46 3.66
C GLU A 99 -9.83 -9.51 4.26
N LEU A 100 -10.00 -10.19 5.41
CA LEU A 100 -11.28 -10.21 6.13
C LEU A 100 -11.63 -8.82 6.67
N LEU A 101 -10.66 -8.12 7.26
CA LEU A 101 -10.85 -6.75 7.76
C LEU A 101 -11.19 -5.78 6.63
N ASP A 102 -10.51 -5.87 5.50
CA ASP A 102 -10.78 -5.03 4.33
C ASP A 102 -12.18 -5.28 3.77
N LYS A 103 -12.62 -6.54 3.69
CA LYS A 103 -13.99 -6.88 3.30
C LYS A 103 -15.03 -6.31 4.26
N GLN A 104 -14.77 -6.38 5.56
CA GLN A 104 -15.68 -5.81 6.56
C GLN A 104 -15.76 -4.29 6.46
N ILE A 105 -14.62 -3.62 6.30
CA ILE A 105 -14.56 -2.17 6.08
C ILE A 105 -15.34 -1.78 4.81
N GLN A 106 -15.20 -2.54 3.73
CA GLN A 106 -15.92 -2.26 2.49
C GLN A 106 -17.43 -2.44 2.67
N LEU A 107 -17.86 -3.51 3.35
CA LEU A 107 -19.27 -3.75 3.67
C LEU A 107 -19.89 -2.59 4.49
N GLU A 108 -19.18 -2.09 5.48
CA GLU A 108 -19.67 -0.97 6.29
C GLU A 108 -19.73 0.34 5.49
N LYS A 109 -18.77 0.56 4.58
CA LYS A 109 -18.83 1.71 3.64
C LYS A 109 -20.04 1.62 2.71
N ASP A 110 -20.32 0.45 2.16
CA ASP A 110 -21.45 0.23 1.25
C ASP A 110 -22.79 0.44 1.99
N LYS A 111 -22.91 -0.07 3.23
CA LYS A 111 -24.07 0.18 4.08
C LYS A 111 -24.25 1.67 4.38
N LEU A 112 -23.17 2.37 4.71
CA LEU A 112 -23.21 3.80 4.99
C LEU A 112 -23.70 4.58 3.76
N GLU A 113 -23.20 4.23 2.58
CA GLU A 113 -23.63 4.88 1.34
C GLU A 113 -25.11 4.59 1.03
N ALA A 114 -25.57 3.36 1.20
CA ALA A 114 -26.96 3.00 1.04
C ALA A 114 -27.88 3.82 1.99
N ILE A 115 -27.49 3.95 3.26
CA ILE A 115 -28.24 4.76 4.24
C ILE A 115 -28.27 6.24 3.84
N LYS A 116 -27.16 6.79 3.32
CA LYS A 116 -27.12 8.17 2.80
C LYS A 116 -28.10 8.37 1.65
N GLN A 117 -28.18 7.41 0.73
CA GLN A 117 -29.13 7.47 -0.40
C GLN A 117 -30.57 7.41 0.08
N VAL A 118 -30.90 6.52 1.03
CA VAL A 118 -32.24 6.47 1.65
C VAL A 118 -32.59 7.81 2.33
N LYS A 119 -31.64 8.35 3.13
CA LYS A 119 -31.83 9.67 3.77
C LYS A 119 -32.12 10.76 2.73
N LYS A 120 -31.35 10.79 1.64
CA LYS A 120 -31.56 11.78 0.55
C LYS A 120 -32.93 11.64 -0.08
N GLY A 121 -33.35 10.39 -0.38
CA GLY A 121 -34.69 10.12 -0.95
C GLY A 121 -35.83 10.57 -0.03
N LEU A 122 -35.75 10.26 1.26
CA LEU A 122 -36.75 10.68 2.25
C LEU A 122 -36.83 12.20 2.37
N LEU A 123 -35.69 12.90 2.42
CA LEU A 123 -35.65 14.35 2.46
C LEU A 123 -36.29 14.96 1.21
N GLN A 124 -36.07 14.41 0.04
CA GLN A 124 -36.68 14.86 -1.20
C GLN A 124 -38.22 14.68 -1.19
N GLN A 125 -38.71 13.61 -0.58
CA GLN A 125 -40.14 13.35 -0.45
C GLN A 125 -40.81 14.25 0.59
N MET A 126 -40.08 14.64 1.66
CA MET A 126 -40.65 15.47 2.75
C MET A 126 -40.71 16.96 2.41
N PHE A 127 -39.91 17.43 1.48
CA PHE A 127 -39.79 18.88 1.17
C PHE A 127 -40.15 19.22 -0.30
N VAL A 128 -40.96 18.40 -0.91
CA VAL A 128 -41.56 18.71 -2.23
C VAL A 128 -42.78 19.58 -2.08
#